data_39c41fb2628cf746c48df6edd248fcf4
#
_entry.id   39c41fb2628cf746c48df6edd248fcf4
#
_cell.length_a   1.000
_cell.length_b   1.000
_cell.length_c   1.000
_cell.angle_alpha   90.00
_cell.angle_beta   90.00
_cell.angle_gamma   90.00
#
_symmetry.space_group_name_H-M   'P 1'
#
loop_
_entity.id
_entity.type
_entity.pdbx_description
1 polymer ?
#
loop_
_entity_poly.entity_id
_entity_poly.type
_entity_poly.pdbx_seq_one_letter_code
_entity_poly.pdbx_strand_id
1 'polypeptide(L)'
;MRQFHWGTAVLASLLLAASLLSGCGKQEPTQEQKPEKSDFPVSFNTALLYNAQHSSYDEKAEQRRQEILAMPDTVKPSETGKTYYISYKGNDKNDGLSAEKAWRSSARLGMVADTLSEGDVVLFERGGLYRGAFVLTSGVTYGAYGEGCKPNIYGSQRDYAFPELWTASKEEGVWEMRVDNLNDIGNIVFNHGEKCGTKKLKNKLMKNGDFYHDTDNAILYLYYEDGNPGSAYYDMEFCSNENLLAGYANTHDVTIENLCLKYTGAHGIGFSTNSKNITVTGCEIGYIGGSMLGSANVRYGNGFEVVDNCDTITVRDNWIYQCFDAGITHQSSYEPGSVQKNIRFSDNLVEYCTYNIEYYVSTTNGTISDTAYENNILRFAGCGFGALNRIGSNTSMSANICNYARSMPSVNFVIRGNVLDSPEFFQLTVGCPNEETGTKGPEVSGNTFIQKKSGVGIYLQDGSIRRTVYAAELNELKTALTHFDKSPVGVTYE
;
A
#
# COMPACT_ATOMS: atom_id res chain seq x y z
N MET A 1 -24.36 -18.65 -11.86
CA MET A 1 -22.96 -19.10 -11.82
C MET A 1 -22.26 -18.61 -13.08
N ARG A 2 -21.58 -17.49 -13.01
CA ARG A 2 -20.68 -17.02 -14.08
C ARG A 2 -19.26 -17.20 -13.56
N GLN A 3 -18.53 -18.12 -14.14
CA GLN A 3 -17.10 -18.28 -13.94
C GLN A 3 -16.41 -17.07 -14.58
N PHE A 4 -15.77 -16.26 -13.76
CA PHE A 4 -14.86 -15.22 -14.25
C PHE A 4 -13.49 -15.86 -14.47
N HIS A 5 -13.06 -15.92 -15.70
CA HIS A 5 -11.72 -16.32 -16.07
C HIS A 5 -10.78 -15.10 -15.89
N TRP A 6 -9.92 -15.17 -14.92
CA TRP A 6 -8.91 -14.13 -14.59
C TRP A 6 -7.53 -14.46 -15.19
N GLY A 7 -7.50 -14.94 -16.39
CA GLY A 7 -6.34 -15.67 -16.91
C GLY A 7 -5.41 -14.95 -17.89
N THR A 8 -5.40 -13.63 -18.07
CA THR A 8 -4.55 -13.05 -19.14
C THR A 8 -3.95 -11.66 -18.90
N ALA A 9 -4.17 -11.00 -17.79
CA ALA A 9 -3.76 -9.61 -17.62
C ALA A 9 -2.32 -9.37 -17.14
N VAL A 10 -1.63 -10.38 -16.62
CA VAL A 10 -0.27 -10.21 -16.03
C VAL A 10 0.85 -10.33 -17.07
N LEU A 11 0.59 -10.90 -18.24
CA LEU A 11 1.62 -11.08 -19.29
C LEU A 11 1.85 -9.85 -20.20
N ALA A 12 1.00 -8.83 -20.12
CA ALA A 12 1.10 -7.65 -21.01
C ALA A 12 2.09 -6.57 -20.53
N SER A 13 2.46 -6.57 -19.27
CA SER A 13 3.42 -5.58 -18.71
C SER A 13 4.91 -5.93 -18.88
N LEU A 14 5.21 -7.09 -19.42
CA LEU A 14 6.60 -7.58 -19.57
C LEU A 14 7.27 -7.24 -20.91
N LEU A 15 6.63 -6.52 -21.82
CA LEU A 15 7.14 -6.30 -23.18
C LEU A 15 7.44 -4.83 -23.57
N LEU A 16 7.37 -3.86 -22.67
CA LEU A 16 7.57 -2.44 -23.01
C LEU A 16 8.90 -1.83 -22.58
N ALA A 17 9.80 -2.60 -21.98
CA ALA A 17 11.12 -2.10 -21.55
C ALA A 17 12.24 -2.16 -22.62
N ALA A 18 11.95 -2.60 -23.86
CA ALA A 18 12.99 -2.89 -24.85
C ALA A 18 13.04 -1.96 -26.09
N SER A 19 12.36 -0.80 -26.12
CA SER A 19 12.32 0.03 -27.34
C SER A 19 12.65 1.52 -27.17
N LEU A 20 13.59 1.89 -26.29
CA LEU A 20 14.08 3.27 -26.19
C LEU A 20 15.61 3.35 -26.35
N LEU A 21 16.11 2.91 -27.50
CA LEU A 21 17.45 3.25 -27.96
C LEU A 21 17.41 3.58 -29.45
N SER A 22 16.97 4.80 -29.79
CA SER A 22 17.48 5.55 -30.97
C SER A 22 16.75 6.88 -31.13
N GLY A 23 17.43 7.99 -30.92
CA GLY A 23 16.90 9.33 -31.19
C GLY A 23 17.86 10.40 -30.72
N CYS A 24 18.87 10.67 -31.53
CA CYS A 24 19.86 11.75 -31.32
C CYS A 24 19.23 13.13 -31.47
N GLY A 25 19.43 14.01 -30.51
CA GLY A 25 19.62 15.43 -30.71
C GLY A 25 18.43 16.35 -30.81
N LYS A 26 18.15 17.02 -29.68
CA LYS A 26 17.99 18.49 -29.60
C LYS A 26 18.12 18.88 -28.13
N GLN A 27 19.09 19.72 -27.81
CA GLN A 27 19.16 20.39 -26.53
C GLN A 27 17.90 21.28 -26.39
N GLU A 28 17.03 20.91 -25.47
CA GLU A 28 16.01 21.83 -24.97
C GLU A 28 16.68 22.89 -24.08
N PRO A 29 16.20 24.14 -24.08
CA PRO A 29 16.78 25.18 -23.25
C PRO A 29 16.66 24.79 -21.78
N THR A 30 17.74 24.91 -21.05
CA THR A 30 17.79 24.79 -19.59
C THR A 30 16.74 25.70 -18.97
N GLN A 31 15.57 25.16 -18.60
CA GLN A 31 14.67 25.84 -17.68
C GLN A 31 15.46 26.03 -16.37
N GLU A 32 15.63 27.29 -15.97
CA GLU A 32 16.01 27.61 -14.61
C GLU A 32 15.02 26.91 -13.68
N GLN A 33 15.49 25.83 -13.03
CA GLN A 33 14.72 25.18 -11.97
C GLN A 33 14.54 26.22 -10.88
N LYS A 34 13.29 26.74 -10.75
CA LYS A 34 12.90 27.37 -9.50
C LYS A 34 13.30 26.42 -8.38
N PRO A 35 13.88 26.90 -7.28
CA PRO A 35 14.19 26.02 -6.16
C PRO A 35 12.92 25.22 -5.85
N GLU A 36 13.03 23.90 -5.92
CA GLU A 36 12.00 23.02 -5.33
C GLU A 36 11.68 23.65 -3.98
N LYS A 37 10.40 23.68 -3.60
CA LYS A 37 10.00 24.08 -2.25
C LYS A 37 10.62 23.09 -1.27
N SER A 38 11.92 23.22 -1.05
CA SER A 38 12.78 22.28 -0.32
C SER A 38 12.62 22.40 1.19
N ASP A 39 11.73 23.27 1.64
CA ASP A 39 11.38 23.38 3.05
C ASP A 39 10.19 22.48 3.33
N PHE A 40 10.39 21.19 3.14
CA PHE A 40 9.56 20.25 3.86
C PHE A 40 10.01 20.26 5.32
N PRO A 41 9.22 20.84 6.23
CA PRO A 41 9.30 20.41 7.60
C PRO A 41 8.73 19.01 7.58
N VAL A 42 9.60 18.04 7.46
CA VAL A 42 9.21 16.63 7.47
C VAL A 42 8.97 16.17 8.91
N SER A 43 8.26 16.93 9.64
CA SER A 43 7.41 16.44 10.70
C SER A 43 6.06 16.17 10.04
N PHE A 44 5.79 14.92 9.67
CA PHE A 44 4.49 14.54 9.20
C PHE A 44 3.47 15.00 10.22
N ASN A 45 2.72 16.00 9.84
CA ASN A 45 1.61 16.46 10.63
C ASN A 45 0.51 15.41 10.49
N THR A 46 0.27 14.64 11.55
CA THR A 46 -0.80 13.66 11.63
C THR A 46 -2.19 14.23 11.30
N ALA A 47 -2.34 15.54 11.30
CA ALA A 47 -3.55 16.25 10.89
C ALA A 47 -3.91 16.08 9.39
N LEU A 48 -3.03 15.51 8.57
CA LEU A 48 -3.24 15.38 7.13
C LEU A 48 -3.74 14.00 6.69
N LEU A 49 -4.30 13.21 7.59
CA LEU A 49 -5.01 11.99 7.21
C LEU A 49 -6.38 12.35 6.63
N TYR A 50 -6.57 12.01 5.36
CA TYR A 50 -7.85 12.20 4.69
C TYR A 50 -8.99 11.54 5.46
N ASN A 51 -10.06 12.31 5.73
CA ASN A 51 -11.24 11.86 6.48
C ASN A 51 -10.91 11.29 7.88
N ALA A 52 -10.03 11.94 8.62
CA ALA A 52 -9.61 11.50 9.96
C ALA A 52 -10.82 11.24 10.87
N GLN A 53 -10.78 10.11 11.57
CA GLN A 53 -11.76 9.66 12.55
C GLN A 53 -11.14 9.62 13.93
N HIS A 54 -11.96 9.53 14.96
CA HIS A 54 -11.54 9.48 16.36
C HIS A 54 -12.13 8.28 17.09
N SER A 55 -11.36 7.77 18.05
CA SER A 55 -11.78 6.74 18.99
C SER A 55 -11.10 6.90 20.35
N SER A 56 -11.51 6.12 21.34
CA SER A 56 -10.83 6.07 22.64
C SER A 56 -9.38 5.56 22.57
N TYR A 57 -8.92 5.08 21.43
CA TYR A 57 -7.58 4.54 21.24
C TYR A 57 -6.60 5.51 20.58
N ASP A 58 -7.02 6.75 20.31
CA ASP A 58 -6.23 7.74 19.56
C ASP A 58 -4.85 8.00 20.17
N GLU A 59 -4.76 8.20 21.49
CA GLU A 59 -3.49 8.48 22.16
C GLU A 59 -2.47 7.32 21.99
N LYS A 60 -2.94 6.09 22.13
CA LYS A 60 -2.07 4.90 21.99
C LYS A 60 -1.65 4.68 20.54
N ALA A 61 -2.54 4.92 19.59
CA ALA A 61 -2.23 4.85 18.18
C ALA A 61 -1.21 5.93 17.78
N GLU A 62 -1.37 7.14 18.29
CA GLU A 62 -0.42 8.24 18.07
C GLU A 62 0.94 7.91 18.68
N GLN A 63 0.98 7.39 19.91
CA GLN A 63 2.22 6.93 20.52
C GLN A 63 2.92 5.89 19.64
N ARG A 64 2.16 4.88 19.15
CA ARG A 64 2.72 3.85 18.27
C ARG A 64 3.25 4.42 16.97
N ARG A 65 2.55 5.39 16.38
CA ARG A 65 2.99 6.09 15.18
C ARG A 65 4.33 6.79 15.40
N GLN A 66 4.44 7.53 16.49
CA GLN A 66 5.69 8.22 16.84
C GLN A 66 6.85 7.23 17.08
N GLU A 67 6.60 6.11 17.75
CA GLU A 67 7.59 5.04 17.92
C GLU A 67 8.10 4.53 16.57
N ILE A 68 7.20 4.23 15.62
CA ILE A 68 7.56 3.77 14.26
C ILE A 68 8.35 4.83 13.51
N LEU A 69 7.90 6.09 13.54
CA LEU A 69 8.57 7.18 12.84
C LEU A 69 9.98 7.46 13.39
N ALA A 70 10.17 7.26 14.69
CA ALA A 70 11.44 7.47 15.39
C ALA A 70 12.36 6.24 15.43
N MET A 71 11.99 5.12 14.79
CA MET A 71 12.81 3.91 14.80
C MET A 71 14.23 4.19 14.29
N PRO A 72 15.26 3.71 15.04
CA PRO A 72 16.64 3.85 14.61
C PRO A 72 16.95 2.96 13.40
N ASP A 73 17.94 3.35 12.59
CA ASP A 73 18.43 2.52 11.51
C ASP A 73 19.28 1.37 12.07
N THR A 74 18.90 0.15 11.72
CA THR A 74 19.65 -1.05 12.11
C THR A 74 20.50 -1.59 10.97
N VAL A 75 20.16 -1.26 9.73
CA VAL A 75 20.94 -1.62 8.55
C VAL A 75 22.33 -0.95 8.61
N LYS A 76 23.35 -1.76 8.45
CA LYS A 76 24.76 -1.33 8.44
C LYS A 76 25.32 -1.46 7.03
N PRO A 77 26.40 -0.73 6.70
CA PRO A 77 27.15 -0.99 5.49
C PRO A 77 27.49 -2.48 5.37
N SER A 78 27.46 -2.99 4.14
CA SER A 78 27.72 -4.40 3.89
C SER A 78 29.14 -4.80 4.29
N GLU A 79 29.25 -5.96 4.93
CA GLU A 79 30.53 -6.58 5.25
C GLU A 79 31.02 -7.54 4.15
N THR A 80 30.11 -8.01 3.29
CA THR A 80 30.39 -9.04 2.28
C THR A 80 30.19 -8.56 0.84
N GLY A 81 29.31 -7.60 0.63
CA GLY A 81 29.00 -6.96 -0.65
C GLY A 81 29.40 -5.50 -0.69
N LYS A 82 28.78 -4.75 -1.57
CA LYS A 82 28.96 -3.30 -1.70
C LYS A 82 27.86 -2.55 -0.95
N THR A 83 28.19 -1.34 -0.51
CA THR A 83 27.18 -0.39 -0.03
C THR A 83 27.06 0.76 -1.01
N TYR A 84 25.83 0.98 -1.48
CA TYR A 84 25.48 2.09 -2.36
C TYR A 84 24.71 3.16 -1.59
N TYR A 85 25.04 4.40 -1.84
CA TYR A 85 24.43 5.56 -1.18
C TYR A 85 23.62 6.39 -2.18
N ILE A 86 22.44 6.80 -1.78
CA ILE A 86 21.56 7.68 -2.54
C ILE A 86 21.26 8.91 -1.69
N SER A 87 21.55 10.09 -2.21
CA SER A 87 21.39 11.38 -1.53
C SER A 87 20.73 12.38 -2.47
N TYR A 88 19.76 13.13 -1.98
CA TYR A 88 19.13 14.22 -2.74
C TYR A 88 20.13 15.32 -3.17
N LYS A 89 21.32 15.36 -2.53
CA LYS A 89 22.47 16.21 -2.89
C LYS A 89 23.46 15.51 -3.84
N GLY A 90 23.21 14.24 -4.18
CA GLY A 90 24.10 13.40 -4.96
C GLY A 90 24.12 13.72 -6.45
N ASN A 91 24.77 12.85 -7.21
CA ASN A 91 24.84 12.95 -8.67
C ASN A 91 24.85 11.54 -9.28
N ASP A 92 23.95 11.25 -10.21
CA ASP A 92 23.83 9.93 -10.86
C ASP A 92 25.02 9.54 -11.75
N LYS A 93 25.96 10.44 -11.98
CA LYS A 93 27.26 10.16 -12.62
C LYS A 93 28.30 9.60 -11.66
N ASN A 94 28.07 9.67 -10.35
CA ASN A 94 28.95 9.09 -9.34
C ASN A 94 28.89 7.55 -9.36
N ASP A 95 29.83 6.93 -8.64
CA ASP A 95 29.87 5.48 -8.46
C ASP A 95 28.87 4.96 -7.37
N GLY A 96 28.37 5.85 -6.52
CA GLY A 96 27.45 5.53 -5.44
C GLY A 96 28.10 4.84 -4.23
N LEU A 97 29.41 4.64 -4.20
CA LEU A 97 30.08 3.79 -3.21
C LEU A 97 30.47 4.50 -1.90
N SER A 98 30.17 5.77 -1.77
CA SER A 98 30.28 6.51 -0.50
C SER A 98 29.22 7.60 -0.42
N ALA A 99 28.97 8.12 0.77
CA ALA A 99 28.02 9.21 0.97
C ALA A 99 28.38 10.49 0.18
N GLU A 100 29.69 10.79 0.04
CA GLU A 100 30.20 11.94 -0.73
C GLU A 100 30.05 11.74 -2.25
N LYS A 101 30.01 10.48 -2.71
CA LYS A 101 29.80 10.09 -4.10
C LYS A 101 28.48 9.41 -4.33
N ALA A 102 27.47 9.78 -3.53
CA ALA A 102 26.13 9.20 -3.63
C ALA A 102 25.49 9.45 -5.00
N TRP A 103 24.65 8.55 -5.44
CA TRP A 103 23.70 8.78 -6.53
C TRP A 103 22.62 9.79 -6.08
N ARG A 104 21.94 10.40 -7.04
CA ARG A 104 20.90 11.39 -6.71
C ARG A 104 19.49 10.80 -6.72
N SER A 105 19.18 9.89 -7.62
CA SER A 105 17.81 9.46 -7.88
C SER A 105 17.59 7.97 -7.63
N SER A 106 16.36 7.60 -7.25
CA SER A 106 15.92 6.20 -7.22
C SER A 106 15.91 5.55 -8.62
N ALA A 107 15.70 6.33 -9.68
CA ALA A 107 15.77 5.85 -11.06
C ALA A 107 17.16 5.25 -11.41
N ARG A 108 18.22 5.72 -10.76
CA ARG A 108 19.55 5.14 -10.93
C ARG A 108 19.61 3.66 -10.54
N LEU A 109 18.83 3.23 -9.55
CA LEU A 109 18.74 1.80 -9.17
C LEU A 109 18.22 0.94 -10.31
N GLY A 110 17.21 1.40 -11.06
CA GLY A 110 16.72 0.69 -12.23
C GLY A 110 17.80 0.50 -13.31
N MET A 111 18.70 1.49 -13.46
CA MET A 111 19.79 1.42 -14.46
C MET A 111 20.93 0.48 -14.04
N VAL A 112 21.10 0.23 -12.75
CA VAL A 112 22.17 -0.60 -12.21
C VAL A 112 21.66 -1.89 -11.57
N ALA A 113 20.40 -2.21 -11.70
CA ALA A 113 19.79 -3.39 -11.10
C ALA A 113 20.56 -4.69 -11.40
N ASP A 114 21.02 -4.85 -12.63
CA ASP A 114 21.82 -6.02 -13.06
C ASP A 114 23.25 -6.04 -12.46
N THR A 115 23.66 -4.97 -11.80
CA THR A 115 24.99 -4.88 -11.13
C THR A 115 24.91 -5.07 -9.63
N LEU A 116 23.69 -5.03 -9.06
CA LEU A 116 23.46 -5.34 -7.65
C LEU A 116 23.56 -6.86 -7.46
N SER A 117 24.16 -7.25 -6.36
CA SER A 117 24.45 -8.64 -6.03
C SER A 117 23.99 -8.99 -4.61
N GLU A 118 23.84 -10.25 -4.34
CA GLU A 118 23.56 -10.75 -3.00
C GLU A 118 24.58 -10.24 -1.98
N GLY A 119 24.10 -9.74 -0.86
CA GLY A 119 24.90 -9.11 0.19
C GLY A 119 25.11 -7.60 -0.01
N ASP A 120 24.69 -7.01 -1.12
CA ASP A 120 24.74 -5.55 -1.29
C ASP A 120 23.72 -4.83 -0.39
N VAL A 121 24.05 -3.58 -0.06
CA VAL A 121 23.21 -2.68 0.73
C VAL A 121 22.98 -1.39 -0.03
N VAL A 122 21.75 -0.90 -0.08
CA VAL A 122 21.38 0.39 -0.66
C VAL A 122 20.84 1.29 0.46
N LEU A 123 21.47 2.43 0.69
CA LEU A 123 21.13 3.37 1.73
C LEU A 123 20.66 4.71 1.14
N PHE A 124 19.47 5.15 1.56
CA PHE A 124 18.92 6.46 1.21
C PHE A 124 19.18 7.47 2.33
N GLU A 125 19.65 8.68 1.98
CA GLU A 125 19.87 9.74 2.97
C GLU A 125 18.54 10.21 3.56
N ARG A 126 18.46 10.24 4.89
CA ARG A 126 17.31 10.80 5.62
C ARG A 126 17.08 12.26 5.27
N GLY A 127 15.83 12.71 5.39
CA GLY A 127 15.42 14.07 5.02
C GLY A 127 15.32 14.30 3.50
N GLY A 128 15.72 13.34 2.67
CA GLY A 128 15.65 13.43 1.21
C GLY A 128 14.28 13.07 0.65
N LEU A 129 13.98 13.64 -0.54
CA LEU A 129 12.86 13.25 -1.38
C LEU A 129 13.40 12.64 -2.69
N TYR A 130 12.95 11.43 -2.97
CA TYR A 130 13.33 10.63 -4.14
C TYR A 130 12.06 10.27 -4.92
N ARG A 131 12.07 10.45 -6.23
CA ARG A 131 10.89 10.18 -7.06
C ARG A 131 11.17 9.03 -8.03
N GLY A 132 10.16 8.18 -8.20
CA GLY A 132 10.16 7.06 -9.12
C GLY A 132 10.28 5.70 -8.43
N ALA A 133 9.68 4.72 -9.09
CA ALA A 133 9.67 3.32 -8.70
C ALA A 133 10.98 2.61 -9.02
N PHE A 134 11.25 1.51 -8.33
CA PHE A 134 12.38 0.63 -8.67
C PHE A 134 12.11 -0.84 -8.36
N VAL A 135 12.89 -1.69 -9.01
CA VAL A 135 12.84 -3.15 -8.83
C VAL A 135 13.75 -3.57 -7.68
N LEU A 136 13.27 -4.47 -6.87
CA LEU A 136 14.01 -5.08 -5.76
C LEU A 136 14.85 -6.24 -6.27
N THR A 137 16.14 -6.24 -5.95
CA THR A 137 17.08 -7.31 -6.29
C THR A 137 17.19 -8.31 -5.14
N SER A 138 17.18 -9.61 -5.44
CA SER A 138 17.37 -10.66 -4.45
C SER A 138 18.68 -10.53 -3.71
N GLY A 139 18.68 -10.79 -2.40
CA GLY A 139 19.84 -10.69 -1.53
C GLY A 139 20.27 -9.27 -1.17
N VAL A 140 19.50 -8.24 -1.56
CA VAL A 140 19.83 -6.83 -1.31
C VAL A 140 19.01 -6.27 -0.16
N THR A 141 19.67 -5.51 0.71
CA THR A 141 19.04 -4.77 1.80
C THR A 141 18.91 -3.29 1.43
N TYR A 142 17.71 -2.74 1.64
CA TYR A 142 17.38 -1.33 1.39
C TYR A 142 17.07 -0.64 2.72
N GLY A 143 17.77 0.45 3.04
CA GLY A 143 17.62 1.15 4.30
C GLY A 143 17.90 2.64 4.20
N ALA A 144 18.08 3.26 5.36
CA ALA A 144 18.34 4.68 5.49
C ALA A 144 19.70 4.96 6.14
N TYR A 145 20.22 6.17 5.95
CA TYR A 145 21.40 6.65 6.64
C TYR A 145 21.31 8.17 6.91
N GLY A 146 22.16 8.66 7.80
CA GLY A 146 22.18 10.07 8.16
C GLY A 146 21.12 10.44 9.21
N GLU A 147 20.78 11.71 9.25
CA GLU A 147 19.85 12.27 10.25
C GLU A 147 18.63 12.89 9.59
N GLY A 148 17.54 12.99 10.34
CA GLY A 148 16.28 13.56 9.88
C GLY A 148 15.15 12.53 9.77
N CYS A 149 14.08 12.90 9.07
CA CYS A 149 12.97 11.99 8.83
C CYS A 149 13.37 10.82 7.92
N LYS A 150 12.52 9.81 7.85
CA LYS A 150 12.69 8.70 6.91
C LYS A 150 12.81 9.23 5.47
N PRO A 151 13.69 8.64 4.64
CA PRO A 151 13.79 9.00 3.22
C PRO A 151 12.43 8.86 2.54
N ASN A 152 11.97 9.93 1.89
CA ASN A 152 10.71 9.92 1.17
C ASN A 152 10.92 9.39 -0.24
N ILE A 153 10.25 8.30 -0.60
CA ILE A 153 10.25 7.73 -1.95
C ILE A 153 8.81 7.82 -2.47
N TYR A 154 8.61 8.68 -3.47
CA TYR A 154 7.30 8.97 -4.04
C TYR A 154 7.16 8.37 -5.43
N GLY A 155 6.06 7.66 -5.69
CA GLY A 155 5.69 7.18 -7.02
C GLY A 155 5.27 8.32 -7.96
N SER A 156 4.77 9.40 -7.41
CA SER A 156 4.45 10.61 -8.17
C SER A 156 5.72 11.24 -8.73
N GLN A 157 5.73 11.54 -10.03
CA GLN A 157 6.93 12.01 -10.74
C GLN A 157 7.34 13.44 -10.38
N ARG A 158 6.38 14.27 -9.94
CA ARG A 158 6.60 15.67 -9.52
C ARG A 158 5.42 16.18 -8.71
N ASP A 159 5.57 17.32 -8.09
CA ASP A 159 4.45 18.14 -7.65
C ASP A 159 3.74 18.75 -8.87
N TYR A 160 2.42 18.66 -8.93
CA TYR A 160 1.59 19.18 -10.02
C TYR A 160 0.80 20.42 -9.64
N ALA A 161 1.02 21.01 -8.46
CA ALA A 161 0.42 22.25 -8.00
C ALA A 161 1.15 23.49 -8.58
N PHE A 162 1.18 23.59 -9.92
CA PHE A 162 1.77 24.71 -10.64
C PHE A 162 0.76 25.22 -11.68
N PRO A 163 0.38 26.51 -11.66
CA PRO A 163 -0.65 27.07 -12.56
C PRO A 163 -0.36 26.88 -14.04
N GLU A 164 0.90 26.93 -14.43
CA GLU A 164 1.36 26.80 -15.82
C GLU A 164 1.17 25.40 -16.41
N LEU A 165 0.92 24.39 -15.58
CA LEU A 165 0.63 23.02 -16.03
C LEU A 165 -0.82 22.84 -16.45
N TRP A 166 -1.72 23.72 -16.03
CA TRP A 166 -3.15 23.56 -16.18
C TRP A 166 -3.73 24.54 -17.18
N THR A 167 -4.53 24.04 -18.12
CA THR A 167 -5.25 24.82 -19.09
C THR A 167 -6.76 24.63 -18.86
N ALA A 168 -7.53 25.70 -18.94
CA ALA A 168 -8.97 25.61 -18.86
C ALA A 168 -9.51 24.80 -20.06
N SER A 169 -10.32 23.79 -19.81
CA SER A 169 -10.97 23.02 -20.84
C SER A 169 -12.16 23.77 -21.43
N LYS A 170 -12.83 23.17 -22.43
CA LYS A 170 -14.07 23.74 -22.99
C LYS A 170 -15.27 23.60 -22.04
N GLU A 171 -15.19 22.73 -21.06
CA GLU A 171 -16.22 22.47 -20.08
C GLU A 171 -15.98 23.37 -18.87
N GLU A 172 -16.99 24.10 -18.43
CA GLU A 172 -16.89 25.03 -17.29
C GLU A 172 -16.46 24.31 -16.02
N GLY A 173 -15.51 24.88 -15.29
CA GLY A 173 -14.93 24.30 -14.06
C GLY A 173 -13.97 23.13 -14.31
N VAL A 174 -13.78 22.68 -15.56
CA VAL A 174 -12.87 21.58 -15.87
C VAL A 174 -11.53 22.15 -16.37
N TRP A 175 -10.47 21.63 -15.81
CA TRP A 175 -9.08 21.92 -16.18
C TRP A 175 -8.44 20.70 -16.77
N GLU A 176 -7.55 20.88 -17.73
CA GLU A 176 -6.85 19.79 -18.39
C GLU A 176 -5.33 19.98 -18.36
N MET A 177 -4.65 18.86 -18.31
CA MET A 177 -3.18 18.79 -18.34
C MET A 177 -2.73 17.58 -19.14
N ARG A 178 -1.68 17.74 -19.93
CA ARG A 178 -1.05 16.65 -20.65
C ARG A 178 -0.15 15.83 -19.74
N VAL A 179 -0.27 14.48 -19.79
CA VAL A 179 0.40 13.54 -18.89
C VAL A 179 1.02 12.37 -19.69
N ASP A 180 1.83 12.67 -20.71
CA ASP A 180 2.33 11.73 -21.72
C ASP A 180 3.04 10.48 -21.17
N ASN A 181 3.64 10.55 -19.99
CA ASN A 181 4.46 9.46 -19.44
C ASN A 181 3.83 8.82 -18.20
N LEU A 182 2.54 9.03 -17.97
CA LEU A 182 1.84 8.43 -16.83
C LEU A 182 0.90 7.32 -17.29
N ASN A 183 1.04 6.17 -16.64
CA ASN A 183 0.02 5.13 -16.70
C ASN A 183 -1.26 5.62 -16.02
N ASP A 184 -2.30 4.78 -15.97
CA ASP A 184 -3.57 5.15 -15.36
C ASP A 184 -3.39 5.79 -13.97
N ILE A 185 -3.84 7.04 -13.80
CA ILE A 185 -3.80 7.76 -12.53
C ILE A 185 -4.94 7.24 -11.65
N GLY A 186 -4.60 6.59 -10.55
CA GLY A 186 -5.54 5.99 -9.61
C GLY A 186 -6.09 6.96 -8.57
N ASN A 187 -5.27 7.93 -8.15
CA ASN A 187 -5.64 8.95 -7.18
C ASN A 187 -4.87 10.25 -7.44
N ILE A 188 -5.44 11.35 -7.00
CA ILE A 188 -4.75 12.64 -6.85
C ILE A 188 -4.79 12.97 -5.37
N VAL A 189 -3.63 13.21 -4.78
CA VAL A 189 -3.51 13.61 -3.38
C VAL A 189 -3.14 15.08 -3.34
N PHE A 190 -3.94 15.87 -2.61
CA PHE A 190 -3.77 17.31 -2.50
C PHE A 190 -3.26 17.67 -1.11
N ASN A 191 -2.36 18.65 -1.04
CA ASN A 191 -1.87 19.25 0.20
C ASN A 191 -1.38 18.18 1.18
N HIS A 192 -0.51 17.28 0.72
CA HIS A 192 0.09 16.18 1.49
C HIS A 192 -0.91 15.22 2.17
N GLY A 193 -2.13 15.11 1.67
CA GLY A 193 -3.15 14.18 2.18
C GLY A 193 -4.34 14.85 2.85
N GLU A 194 -4.42 16.17 2.87
CA GLU A 194 -5.61 16.89 3.34
C GLU A 194 -6.86 16.51 2.55
N LYS A 195 -6.69 16.26 1.23
CA LYS A 195 -7.77 15.85 0.35
C LYS A 195 -7.29 14.82 -0.67
N CYS A 196 -8.20 13.92 -1.05
CA CYS A 196 -8.02 12.99 -2.16
C CYS A 196 -9.00 13.27 -3.28
N GLY A 197 -8.56 13.08 -4.52
CA GLY A 197 -9.41 13.17 -5.70
C GLY A 197 -10.40 12.00 -5.80
N THR A 198 -11.45 12.22 -6.57
CA THR A 198 -12.42 11.17 -6.86
C THR A 198 -12.42 10.87 -8.35
N LYS A 199 -11.95 9.67 -8.72
CA LYS A 199 -11.91 9.22 -10.12
C LYS A 199 -13.33 9.00 -10.64
N LYS A 200 -13.66 9.64 -11.75
CA LYS A 200 -15.00 9.63 -12.38
C LYS A 200 -14.90 9.33 -13.87
N LEU A 201 -16.04 9.16 -14.52
CA LEU A 201 -16.15 9.28 -15.96
C LEU A 201 -16.07 10.76 -16.36
N LYS A 202 -15.54 11.09 -17.52
CA LYS A 202 -15.35 12.47 -18.00
C LYS A 202 -16.62 13.33 -17.88
N ASN A 203 -17.75 12.78 -18.30
CA ASN A 203 -19.05 13.47 -18.25
C ASN A 203 -19.71 13.52 -16.86
N LYS A 204 -18.97 13.17 -15.82
CA LYS A 204 -19.42 13.15 -14.40
C LYS A 204 -18.53 13.98 -13.48
N LEU A 205 -17.70 14.83 -14.05
CA LEU A 205 -16.87 15.78 -13.29
C LEU A 205 -17.75 16.95 -12.86
N MET A 206 -18.04 17.05 -11.56
CA MET A 206 -19.03 18.00 -11.03
C MET A 206 -18.63 18.61 -9.67
N LYS A 207 -17.61 18.08 -9.00
CA LYS A 207 -17.19 18.53 -7.68
C LYS A 207 -15.68 18.76 -7.64
N ASN A 208 -15.25 19.78 -6.92
CA ASN A 208 -13.83 20.07 -6.73
C ASN A 208 -13.06 18.83 -6.28
N GLY A 209 -12.12 18.36 -7.13
CA GLY A 209 -11.35 17.13 -6.96
C GLY A 209 -11.87 15.91 -7.72
N ASP A 210 -13.03 15.98 -8.42
CA ASP A 210 -13.40 14.95 -9.39
C ASP A 210 -12.41 14.97 -10.55
N PHE A 211 -11.89 13.81 -10.96
CA PHE A 211 -10.93 13.74 -12.06
C PHE A 211 -11.21 12.54 -13.00
N TYR A 212 -10.75 12.69 -14.23
CA TYR A 212 -10.75 11.65 -15.25
C TYR A 212 -9.41 11.64 -15.98
N HIS A 213 -8.78 10.48 -16.07
CA HIS A 213 -7.59 10.29 -16.88
C HIS A 213 -7.96 9.60 -18.19
N ASP A 214 -7.83 10.32 -19.28
CA ASP A 214 -7.94 9.83 -20.65
C ASP A 214 -6.59 9.24 -21.07
N THR A 215 -6.42 7.95 -20.82
CA THR A 215 -5.14 7.25 -21.07
C THR A 215 -4.83 7.14 -22.57
N ASP A 216 -5.86 7.14 -23.45
CA ASP A 216 -5.67 7.04 -24.89
C ASP A 216 -5.11 8.35 -25.49
N ASN A 217 -5.49 9.48 -24.92
CA ASN A 217 -5.04 10.80 -25.36
C ASN A 217 -3.97 11.41 -24.44
N ALA A 218 -3.60 10.74 -23.35
CA ALA A 218 -2.67 11.20 -22.33
C ALA A 218 -3.07 12.57 -21.74
N ILE A 219 -4.35 12.71 -21.38
CA ILE A 219 -4.89 13.96 -20.81
C ILE A 219 -5.56 13.66 -19.47
N LEU A 220 -5.16 14.39 -18.44
CA LEU A 220 -5.86 14.41 -17.17
C LEU A 220 -6.82 15.58 -17.13
N TYR A 221 -8.08 15.32 -16.78
CA TYR A 221 -9.12 16.30 -16.53
C TYR A 221 -9.41 16.37 -15.04
N LEU A 222 -9.42 17.58 -14.48
CA LEU A 222 -9.72 17.83 -13.08
C LEU A 222 -10.79 18.91 -12.96
N TYR A 223 -11.85 18.65 -12.21
CA TYR A 223 -12.86 19.65 -11.90
C TYR A 223 -12.42 20.50 -10.73
N TYR A 224 -12.40 21.81 -10.94
CA TYR A 224 -12.19 22.81 -9.90
C TYR A 224 -12.85 24.13 -10.33
N GLU A 225 -13.91 24.55 -9.62
CA GLU A 225 -14.74 25.70 -10.02
C GLU A 225 -14.15 27.05 -9.61
N ASP A 226 -13.28 27.09 -8.59
CA ASP A 226 -12.79 28.33 -8.00
C ASP A 226 -11.52 28.87 -8.69
N GLY A 227 -11.26 28.50 -9.94
CA GLY A 227 -10.11 28.96 -10.72
C GLY A 227 -9.08 27.87 -11.01
N ASN A 228 -7.83 28.26 -11.30
CA ASN A 228 -6.79 27.31 -11.69
C ASN A 228 -6.37 26.42 -10.50
N PRO A 229 -6.51 25.06 -10.60
CA PRO A 229 -6.19 24.16 -9.52
C PRO A 229 -4.70 24.20 -9.10
N GLY A 230 -3.79 24.48 -10.05
CA GLY A 230 -2.37 24.64 -9.75
C GLY A 230 -2.04 25.86 -8.89
N SER A 231 -2.97 26.84 -8.77
CA SER A 231 -2.85 27.97 -7.85
C SER A 231 -3.54 27.72 -6.52
N ALA A 232 -4.54 26.83 -6.51
CA ALA A 232 -5.41 26.60 -5.36
C ALA A 232 -4.78 25.65 -4.32
N TYR A 233 -3.98 24.70 -4.79
CA TYR A 233 -3.29 23.74 -3.95
C TYR A 233 -1.81 24.07 -3.81
N TYR A 234 -1.22 23.80 -2.66
CA TYR A 234 0.21 24.03 -2.42
C TYR A 234 1.05 22.78 -2.68
N ASP A 235 0.41 21.61 -2.83
CA ASP A 235 0.99 20.32 -3.19
C ASP A 235 -0.06 19.47 -3.89
N MET A 236 0.35 18.78 -4.95
CA MET A 236 -0.53 17.89 -5.72
C MET A 236 0.27 16.72 -6.29
N GLU A 237 -0.03 15.52 -5.83
CA GLU A 237 0.69 14.32 -6.20
C GLU A 237 -0.20 13.35 -6.97
N PHE A 238 0.28 12.82 -8.10
CA PHE A 238 -0.45 11.86 -8.93
C PHE A 238 0.01 10.43 -8.68
N CYS A 239 -0.93 9.58 -8.28
CA CYS A 239 -0.69 8.16 -8.07
C CYS A 239 -0.86 7.40 -9.39
N SER A 240 0.21 7.23 -10.15
CA SER A 240 0.21 6.51 -11.43
C SER A 240 0.33 4.99 -11.22
N ASN A 241 -0.24 4.21 -12.14
CA ASN A 241 -0.31 2.74 -12.10
C ASN A 241 1.08 2.09 -12.24
N GLU A 242 1.81 2.05 -11.15
CA GLU A 242 3.12 1.44 -11.04
C GLU A 242 3.33 0.95 -9.60
N ASN A 243 3.93 -0.23 -9.41
CA ASN A 243 4.37 -0.65 -8.08
C ASN A 243 5.58 0.20 -7.68
N LEU A 244 5.52 0.82 -6.50
CA LEU A 244 6.62 1.69 -6.08
C LEU A 244 7.91 0.89 -5.85
N LEU A 245 7.80 -0.22 -5.12
CA LEU A 245 8.85 -1.23 -4.98
C LEU A 245 8.32 -2.56 -5.50
N ALA A 246 8.99 -3.16 -6.47
CA ALA A 246 8.54 -4.38 -7.13
C ALA A 246 9.55 -5.52 -6.99
N GLY A 247 9.16 -6.64 -6.36
CA GLY A 247 9.85 -7.92 -6.40
C GLY A 247 9.20 -8.83 -7.44
N TYR A 248 9.94 -9.27 -8.43
CA TYR A 248 9.43 -10.22 -9.43
C TYR A 248 9.40 -11.66 -8.91
N ALA A 249 8.94 -12.60 -9.74
CA ALA A 249 8.90 -14.00 -9.37
C ALA A 249 10.28 -14.51 -8.92
N ASN A 250 10.30 -15.29 -7.84
CA ASN A 250 11.49 -15.84 -7.18
C ASN A 250 12.39 -14.79 -6.47
N THR A 251 11.92 -13.57 -6.23
CA THR A 251 12.67 -12.61 -5.40
C THR A 251 12.82 -13.15 -3.98
N HIS A 252 14.04 -13.08 -3.43
CA HIS A 252 14.34 -13.65 -2.12
C HIS A 252 15.39 -12.85 -1.35
N ASP A 253 15.41 -13.04 -0.02
CA ASP A 253 16.41 -12.46 0.89
C ASP A 253 16.48 -10.93 0.77
N VAL A 254 15.30 -10.26 0.84
CA VAL A 254 15.17 -8.81 0.74
C VAL A 254 14.75 -8.23 2.08
N THR A 255 15.45 -7.21 2.53
CA THR A 255 15.07 -6.39 3.68
C THR A 255 14.82 -4.95 3.24
N ILE A 256 13.71 -4.37 3.69
CA ILE A 256 13.33 -2.96 3.48
C ILE A 256 13.10 -2.35 4.86
N GLU A 257 13.92 -1.34 5.21
CA GLU A 257 13.90 -0.75 6.54
C GLU A 257 13.86 0.78 6.50
N ASN A 258 12.99 1.37 7.33
CA ASN A 258 12.96 2.80 7.62
C ASN A 258 12.78 3.74 6.41
N LEU A 259 12.01 3.33 5.42
CA LEU A 259 11.66 4.15 4.26
C LEU A 259 10.24 4.72 4.39
N CYS A 260 9.99 5.88 3.78
CA CYS A 260 8.67 6.47 3.62
C CYS A 260 8.23 6.34 2.15
N LEU A 261 7.20 5.55 1.88
CA LEU A 261 6.76 5.13 0.54
C LEU A 261 5.35 5.67 0.27
N LYS A 262 5.21 6.58 -0.73
CA LYS A 262 3.92 7.25 -0.98
C LYS A 262 3.61 7.46 -2.45
N TYR A 263 2.32 7.74 -2.72
CA TYR A 263 1.79 8.29 -3.96
C TYR A 263 2.05 7.44 -5.19
N THR A 264 1.69 6.16 -5.12
CA THR A 264 1.64 5.28 -6.29
C THR A 264 0.24 4.73 -6.52
N GLY A 265 -0.11 4.44 -7.76
CA GLY A 265 -1.45 4.00 -8.14
C GLY A 265 -1.65 2.48 -8.16
N ALA A 266 -0.58 1.70 -8.02
CA ALA A 266 -0.61 0.25 -7.84
C ALA A 266 -0.21 -0.13 -6.41
N HIS A 267 0.71 -1.08 -6.19
CA HIS A 267 1.14 -1.46 -4.84
C HIS A 267 2.29 -0.60 -4.33
N GLY A 268 2.31 -0.32 -3.02
CA GLY A 268 3.47 0.31 -2.37
C GLY A 268 4.69 -0.60 -2.43
N ILE A 269 4.53 -1.83 -1.97
CA ILE A 269 5.52 -2.91 -2.10
C ILE A 269 4.78 -4.13 -2.61
N GLY A 270 5.15 -4.63 -3.79
CA GLY A 270 4.52 -5.81 -4.39
C GLY A 270 5.53 -6.90 -4.71
N PHE A 271 5.28 -8.12 -4.22
CA PHE A 271 6.06 -9.31 -4.53
C PHE A 271 5.23 -10.32 -5.32
N SER A 272 5.82 -10.88 -6.36
CA SER A 272 5.21 -11.93 -7.18
C SER A 272 5.49 -13.32 -6.61
N THR A 273 5.03 -14.36 -7.33
CA THR A 273 5.10 -15.77 -6.89
C THR A 273 6.51 -16.25 -6.54
N ASN A 274 6.60 -17.25 -5.66
CA ASN A 274 7.83 -17.85 -5.14
C ASN A 274 8.76 -16.89 -4.38
N SER A 275 8.22 -15.78 -3.87
CA SER A 275 9.00 -14.87 -3.03
C SER A 275 9.22 -15.46 -1.66
N LYS A 276 10.44 -15.32 -1.13
CA LYS A 276 10.82 -15.88 0.16
C LYS A 276 11.80 -15.01 0.93
N ASN A 277 11.75 -15.12 2.25
CA ASN A 277 12.68 -14.45 3.15
C ASN A 277 12.66 -12.92 2.96
N ILE A 278 11.45 -12.35 3.04
CA ILE A 278 11.21 -10.92 2.85
C ILE A 278 10.92 -10.27 4.21
N THR A 279 11.60 -9.18 4.50
CA THR A 279 11.37 -8.39 5.72
C THR A 279 11.08 -6.93 5.35
N VAL A 280 9.96 -6.39 5.85
CA VAL A 280 9.61 -4.96 5.78
C VAL A 280 9.41 -4.45 7.20
N THR A 281 10.21 -3.48 7.61
CA THR A 281 10.18 -3.00 9.01
C THR A 281 10.44 -1.50 9.11
N GLY A 282 9.78 -0.85 10.06
CA GLY A 282 9.99 0.56 10.34
C GLY A 282 9.56 1.52 9.23
N CYS A 283 8.80 1.06 8.25
CA CYS A 283 8.41 1.88 7.09
C CYS A 283 7.13 2.68 7.38
N GLU A 284 7.02 3.83 6.71
CA GLU A 284 5.80 4.59 6.53
C GLU A 284 5.29 4.34 5.11
N ILE A 285 4.05 3.85 4.94
CA ILE A 285 3.48 3.52 3.63
C ILE A 285 2.09 4.14 3.53
N GLY A 286 1.89 5.07 2.58
CA GLY A 286 0.60 5.79 2.53
C GLY A 286 0.19 6.31 1.17
N TYR A 287 -1.13 6.53 0.99
CA TYR A 287 -1.74 7.00 -0.26
C TYR A 287 -1.38 6.12 -1.46
N ILE A 288 -1.70 4.84 -1.33
CA ILE A 288 -1.35 3.79 -2.27
C ILE A 288 -2.58 3.33 -3.04
N GLY A 289 -2.45 3.14 -4.35
CA GLY A 289 -3.44 2.45 -5.15
C GLY A 289 -4.48 3.35 -5.83
N GLY A 290 -5.51 2.69 -6.35
CA GLY A 290 -6.65 3.31 -7.00
C GLY A 290 -6.65 3.25 -8.53
N SER A 291 -5.59 2.76 -9.15
CA SER A 291 -5.53 2.55 -10.60
C SER A 291 -6.32 1.32 -11.05
N MET A 292 -6.55 1.23 -12.34
CA MET A 292 -7.24 0.10 -12.96
C MET A 292 -6.29 -1.09 -13.11
N LEU A 293 -6.75 -2.27 -12.72
CA LEU A 293 -6.02 -3.53 -12.90
C LEU A 293 -6.18 -4.02 -14.36
N GLY A 294 -5.22 -3.69 -15.21
CA GLY A 294 -5.23 -4.11 -16.62
C GLY A 294 -6.53 -3.74 -17.33
N SER A 295 -7.07 -4.67 -18.11
CA SER A 295 -8.37 -4.54 -18.78
C SER A 295 -9.58 -4.91 -17.90
N ALA A 296 -9.33 -5.39 -16.67
CA ALA A 296 -10.38 -5.66 -15.70
C ALA A 296 -10.96 -4.33 -15.22
N ASN A 297 -12.29 -4.22 -15.19
CA ASN A 297 -12.96 -3.02 -14.69
C ASN A 297 -12.93 -2.96 -13.15
N VAL A 298 -11.74 -3.17 -12.56
CA VAL A 298 -11.48 -3.24 -11.13
C VAL A 298 -10.32 -2.33 -10.80
N ARG A 299 -10.46 -1.52 -9.77
CA ARG A 299 -9.39 -0.71 -9.19
C ARG A 299 -8.72 -1.48 -8.06
N TYR A 300 -7.43 -1.24 -7.82
CA TYR A 300 -6.62 -2.00 -6.88
C TYR A 300 -5.52 -1.17 -6.25
N GLY A 301 -4.72 -1.78 -5.39
CA GLY A 301 -3.49 -1.24 -4.83
C GLY A 301 -3.42 -1.40 -3.32
N ASN A 302 -2.43 -2.19 -2.90
CA ASN A 302 -2.15 -2.58 -1.52
C ASN A 302 -0.89 -1.89 -1.00
N GLY A 303 -0.83 -1.62 0.28
CA GLY A 303 0.38 -1.08 0.90
C GLY A 303 1.55 -2.06 0.76
N PHE A 304 1.35 -3.29 1.21
CA PHE A 304 2.21 -4.45 0.99
C PHE A 304 1.41 -5.62 0.42
N GLU A 305 1.96 -6.26 -0.60
CA GLU A 305 1.38 -7.47 -1.18
C GLU A 305 2.44 -8.53 -1.48
N VAL A 306 2.12 -9.79 -1.22
CA VAL A 306 2.79 -10.95 -1.79
C VAL A 306 1.75 -11.89 -2.39
N VAL A 307 2.00 -12.38 -3.60
CA VAL A 307 1.02 -13.18 -4.34
C VAL A 307 1.53 -14.61 -4.62
N ASP A 308 0.60 -15.56 -4.55
CA ASP A 308 0.77 -17.01 -4.79
C ASP A 308 1.77 -17.66 -3.83
N ASN A 309 2.70 -18.48 -4.30
CA ASN A 309 3.66 -19.17 -3.42
C ASN A 309 4.54 -18.17 -2.69
N CYS A 310 4.59 -18.27 -1.37
CA CYS A 310 5.51 -17.46 -0.57
C CYS A 310 5.92 -18.17 0.73
N ASP A 311 7.11 -17.84 1.22
CA ASP A 311 7.69 -18.43 2.42
C ASP A 311 8.51 -17.42 3.20
N THR A 312 8.31 -17.36 4.51
CA THR A 312 9.09 -16.50 5.41
C THR A 312 8.95 -15.01 5.06
N ILE A 313 7.74 -14.50 5.25
CA ILE A 313 7.39 -13.11 5.00
C ILE A 313 7.16 -12.42 6.35
N THR A 314 7.90 -11.36 6.62
CA THR A 314 7.78 -10.55 7.85
C THR A 314 7.48 -9.10 7.52
N VAL A 315 6.32 -8.61 7.99
CA VAL A 315 5.94 -7.19 7.91
C VAL A 315 5.65 -6.73 9.31
N ARG A 316 6.54 -5.92 9.90
CA ARG A 316 6.44 -5.53 11.30
C ARG A 316 6.87 -4.10 11.55
N ASP A 317 6.31 -3.52 12.61
CA ASP A 317 6.70 -2.17 13.05
C ASP A 317 6.53 -1.09 11.96
N ASN A 318 5.52 -1.23 11.06
CA ASN A 318 5.25 -0.26 10.01
C ASN A 318 4.00 0.56 10.34
N TRP A 319 3.98 1.81 9.87
CA TRP A 319 2.78 2.62 9.78
C TRP A 319 2.27 2.62 8.34
N ILE A 320 1.10 1.99 8.12
CA ILE A 320 0.50 1.81 6.81
C ILE A 320 -0.90 2.43 6.82
N TYR A 321 -1.19 3.30 5.85
CA TYR A 321 -2.45 4.03 5.87
C TYR A 321 -2.91 4.46 4.49
N GLN A 322 -4.23 4.74 4.36
CA GLN A 322 -4.81 5.27 3.11
C GLN A 322 -4.40 4.42 1.89
N CYS A 323 -4.58 3.10 1.98
CA CYS A 323 -4.42 2.21 0.84
C CYS A 323 -5.79 1.96 0.18
N PHE A 324 -5.82 1.93 -1.16
CA PHE A 324 -7.06 1.77 -1.91
C PHE A 324 -7.74 0.43 -1.61
N ASP A 325 -6.95 -0.62 -1.47
CA ASP A 325 -7.41 -1.95 -1.09
C ASP A 325 -6.90 -2.34 0.30
N ALA A 326 -6.00 -3.30 0.41
CA ALA A 326 -5.47 -3.72 1.69
C ALA A 326 -4.25 -2.89 2.13
N GLY A 327 -4.11 -2.68 3.45
CA GLY A 327 -2.87 -2.18 4.02
C GLY A 327 -1.76 -3.21 3.87
N ILE A 328 -2.02 -4.44 4.32
CA ILE A 328 -1.11 -5.58 4.22
C ILE A 328 -1.90 -6.79 3.71
N THR A 329 -1.38 -7.50 2.71
CA THR A 329 -2.05 -8.70 2.20
C THR A 329 -1.07 -9.78 1.74
N HIS A 330 -1.51 -11.03 1.84
CA HIS A 330 -0.98 -12.16 1.08
C HIS A 330 -2.12 -12.83 0.33
N GLN A 331 -1.91 -13.09 -0.94
CA GLN A 331 -2.95 -13.54 -1.85
C GLN A 331 -2.52 -14.79 -2.62
N SER A 332 -3.48 -15.62 -2.98
CA SER A 332 -3.27 -16.72 -3.92
C SER A 332 -4.40 -16.70 -4.95
N SER A 333 -4.08 -16.25 -6.14
CA SER A 333 -5.08 -15.98 -7.17
C SER A 333 -4.87 -16.74 -8.46
N TYR A 334 -3.63 -17.13 -8.77
CA TYR A 334 -3.26 -17.58 -10.10
C TYR A 334 -2.78 -19.03 -10.12
N GLU A 335 -2.07 -19.49 -9.10
CA GLU A 335 -1.45 -20.81 -9.07
C GLU A 335 -2.27 -21.79 -8.22
N PRO A 336 -2.95 -22.81 -8.84
CA PRO A 336 -3.58 -23.88 -8.09
C PRO A 336 -2.57 -24.62 -7.20
N GLY A 337 -2.97 -24.94 -5.97
CA GLY A 337 -2.08 -25.59 -5.01
C GLY A 337 -1.02 -24.68 -4.38
N SER A 338 -1.16 -23.36 -4.53
CA SER A 338 -0.27 -22.37 -3.96
C SER A 338 -0.08 -22.56 -2.44
N VAL A 339 1.15 -22.46 -1.99
CA VAL A 339 1.53 -22.62 -0.57
C VAL A 339 2.02 -21.27 -0.02
N GLN A 340 1.32 -20.78 0.99
CA GLN A 340 1.68 -19.55 1.73
C GLN A 340 2.03 -19.95 3.15
N LYS A 341 3.27 -19.74 3.56
CA LYS A 341 3.73 -20.20 4.87
C LYS A 341 4.75 -19.29 5.54
N ASN A 342 4.87 -19.44 6.86
CA ASN A 342 5.80 -18.68 7.69
C ASN A 342 5.59 -17.17 7.55
N ILE A 343 4.33 -16.70 7.59
CA ILE A 343 3.97 -15.29 7.42
C ILE A 343 3.76 -14.66 8.79
N ARG A 344 4.39 -13.51 9.04
CA ARG A 344 4.22 -12.73 10.26
C ARG A 344 3.91 -11.27 9.93
N PHE A 345 2.73 -10.82 10.36
CA PHE A 345 2.33 -9.43 10.36
C PHE A 345 2.17 -8.99 11.81
N SER A 346 3.14 -8.25 12.35
CA SER A 346 3.16 -7.93 13.77
C SER A 346 3.51 -6.48 14.08
N ASP A 347 2.96 -6.00 15.17
CA ASP A 347 3.33 -4.70 15.74
C ASP A 347 3.16 -3.52 14.74
N ASN A 348 2.34 -3.66 13.70
CA ASN A 348 2.04 -2.59 12.75
C ASN A 348 0.91 -1.70 13.27
N LEU A 349 0.95 -0.42 12.88
CA LEU A 349 -0.21 0.47 12.90
C LEU A 349 -0.76 0.54 11.46
N VAL A 350 -1.98 0.05 11.24
CA VAL A 350 -2.63 0.07 9.92
C VAL A 350 -3.97 0.77 10.02
N GLU A 351 -4.18 1.80 9.23
CA GLU A 351 -5.37 2.65 9.35
C GLU A 351 -5.89 3.16 8.01
N TYR A 352 -7.22 3.38 7.92
CA TYR A 352 -7.86 4.00 6.75
C TYR A 352 -7.66 3.27 5.43
N CYS A 353 -7.36 1.99 5.43
CA CYS A 353 -7.40 1.16 4.24
C CYS A 353 -8.82 0.61 4.01
N THR A 354 -9.13 0.07 2.84
CA THR A 354 -10.41 -0.63 2.69
C THR A 354 -10.40 -1.89 3.56
N TYR A 355 -9.31 -2.64 3.53
CA TYR A 355 -8.99 -3.72 4.47
C TYR A 355 -7.66 -3.41 5.14
N ASN A 356 -7.58 -3.42 6.47
CA ASN A 356 -6.29 -3.13 7.11
C ASN A 356 -5.33 -4.31 6.95
N ILE A 357 -5.78 -5.54 7.22
CA ILE A 357 -5.08 -6.78 6.83
C ILE A 357 -6.05 -7.64 6.01
N GLU A 358 -5.56 -8.21 4.93
CA GLU A 358 -6.31 -9.14 4.11
C GLU A 358 -5.54 -10.43 3.90
N TYR A 359 -6.22 -11.57 3.88
CA TYR A 359 -5.75 -12.79 3.25
C TYR A 359 -6.78 -13.25 2.22
N TYR A 360 -6.30 -13.43 1.01
CA TYR A 360 -7.15 -13.79 -0.13
C TYR A 360 -6.64 -15.05 -0.79
N VAL A 361 -7.46 -16.09 -0.80
CA VAL A 361 -7.10 -17.32 -1.50
C VAL A 361 -8.27 -17.79 -2.34
N SER A 362 -8.14 -17.66 -3.65
CA SER A 362 -9.17 -18.06 -4.63
C SER A 362 -8.83 -19.34 -5.39
N THR A 363 -7.61 -19.83 -5.25
CA THR A 363 -7.13 -21.03 -5.96
C THR A 363 -7.62 -22.31 -5.31
N THR A 364 -7.76 -23.37 -6.13
CA THR A 364 -8.08 -24.70 -5.63
C THR A 364 -6.86 -25.35 -5.00
N ASN A 365 -7.04 -26.06 -3.88
CA ASN A 365 -5.99 -26.80 -3.17
C ASN A 365 -4.82 -25.95 -2.63
N GLY A 366 -4.98 -24.64 -2.51
CA GLY A 366 -3.99 -23.82 -1.85
C GLY A 366 -3.98 -24.06 -0.33
N THR A 367 -2.91 -23.67 0.35
CA THR A 367 -2.77 -23.81 1.81
C THR A 367 -2.13 -22.58 2.44
N ILE A 368 -2.55 -22.27 3.68
CA ILE A 368 -1.91 -21.29 4.54
C ILE A 368 -1.38 -22.03 5.76
N SER A 369 -0.10 -21.86 6.12
CA SER A 369 0.46 -22.48 7.31
C SER A 369 1.43 -21.58 8.06
N ASP A 370 1.57 -21.85 9.37
CA ASP A 370 2.54 -21.16 10.22
C ASP A 370 2.48 -19.65 10.10
N THR A 371 1.25 -19.11 10.10
CA THR A 371 0.95 -17.69 9.85
C THR A 371 0.48 -17.02 11.14
N ALA A 372 0.94 -15.80 11.39
CA ALA A 372 0.55 -15.05 12.58
C ALA A 372 0.31 -13.55 12.27
N TYR A 373 -0.85 -13.06 12.73
CA TYR A 373 -1.14 -11.63 12.81
C TYR A 373 -1.22 -11.25 14.29
N GLU A 374 -0.19 -10.56 14.79
CA GLU A 374 0.02 -10.38 16.21
C GLU A 374 0.27 -8.91 16.60
N ASN A 375 -0.37 -8.46 17.68
CA ASN A 375 -0.11 -7.15 18.29
C ASN A 375 -0.26 -5.95 17.34
N ASN A 376 -0.97 -6.07 16.25
CA ASN A 376 -1.21 -4.95 15.35
C ASN A 376 -2.29 -4.02 15.93
N ILE A 377 -2.19 -2.73 15.64
CA ILE A 377 -3.23 -1.75 15.84
C ILE A 377 -3.89 -1.48 14.48
N LEU A 378 -5.12 -1.94 14.32
CA LEU A 378 -5.89 -1.89 13.06
C LEU A 378 -7.09 -0.98 13.25
N ARG A 379 -7.13 0.17 12.54
CA ARG A 379 -8.12 1.22 12.82
C ARG A 379 -8.83 1.69 11.56
N PHE A 380 -10.07 2.07 11.71
CA PHE A 380 -10.86 2.81 10.72
C PHE A 380 -10.86 2.20 9.32
N ALA A 381 -10.83 0.87 9.21
CA ALA A 381 -10.98 0.20 7.94
C ALA A 381 -12.27 0.63 7.24
N GLY A 382 -12.22 0.95 5.95
CA GLY A 382 -13.35 1.46 5.18
C GLY A 382 -13.58 2.97 5.29
N CYS A 383 -12.83 3.70 6.13
CA CYS A 383 -12.98 5.15 6.28
C CYS A 383 -12.02 5.97 5.40
N GLY A 384 -11.07 5.34 4.71
CA GLY A 384 -10.09 6.00 3.85
C GLY A 384 -10.57 6.24 2.42
N PHE A 385 -9.72 6.87 1.61
CA PHE A 385 -10.08 7.24 0.22
C PHE A 385 -10.43 6.01 -0.64
N GLY A 386 -9.81 4.87 -0.37
CA GLY A 386 -10.03 3.64 -1.13
C GLY A 386 -11.50 3.18 -1.08
N ALA A 387 -12.12 3.23 0.09
CA ALA A 387 -13.53 2.90 0.25
C ALA A 387 -14.45 4.05 -0.16
N LEU A 388 -14.16 5.30 0.27
CA LEU A 388 -15.00 6.46 0.04
C LEU A 388 -15.06 6.88 -1.45
N ASN A 389 -13.97 6.70 -2.19
CA ASN A 389 -13.85 7.10 -3.59
C ASN A 389 -13.98 5.92 -4.56
N ARG A 390 -14.42 4.76 -4.10
CA ARG A 390 -14.67 3.58 -4.92
C ARG A 390 -16.06 3.67 -5.56
N ILE A 391 -16.10 3.76 -6.88
CA ILE A 391 -17.38 3.84 -7.61
C ILE A 391 -17.93 2.43 -7.81
N GLY A 392 -19.20 2.24 -7.45
CA GLY A 392 -19.99 1.05 -7.80
C GLY A 392 -19.52 -0.25 -7.15
N SER A 393 -18.67 -0.19 -6.16
CA SER A 393 -18.17 -1.36 -5.48
C SER A 393 -18.59 -1.44 -4.02
N ASN A 394 -18.43 -2.58 -3.51
CA ASN A 394 -18.88 -3.15 -2.28
C ASN A 394 -18.07 -2.62 -1.07
N THR A 395 -18.27 -1.37 -0.68
CA THR A 395 -17.72 -0.84 0.57
C THR A 395 -18.24 -1.59 1.79
N SER A 396 -19.37 -2.31 1.64
CA SER A 396 -19.99 -3.12 2.68
C SER A 396 -19.18 -4.35 3.13
N MET A 397 -17.98 -4.54 2.57
CA MET A 397 -17.08 -5.63 2.96
C MET A 397 -15.81 -5.14 3.65
N SER A 398 -15.64 -3.84 3.86
CA SER A 398 -14.46 -3.32 4.56
C SER A 398 -14.30 -3.94 5.96
N ALA A 399 -13.07 -4.24 6.34
CA ALA A 399 -12.77 -4.91 7.60
C ALA A 399 -11.38 -4.58 8.13
N ASN A 400 -11.22 -4.60 9.46
CA ASN A 400 -9.89 -4.53 10.06
C ASN A 400 -9.05 -5.75 9.70
N ILE A 401 -9.65 -6.97 9.71
CA ILE A 401 -9.04 -8.16 9.12
C ILE A 401 -10.05 -8.81 8.18
N CYS A 402 -9.70 -8.96 6.93
CA CYS A 402 -10.55 -9.48 5.88
C CYS A 402 -10.08 -10.83 5.36
N ASN A 403 -10.98 -11.81 5.37
CA ASN A 403 -10.85 -13.02 4.57
C ASN A 403 -11.73 -12.88 3.32
N TYR A 404 -11.10 -12.75 2.17
CA TYR A 404 -11.81 -12.78 0.89
C TYR A 404 -11.84 -14.18 0.29
N ALA A 405 -11.22 -15.12 0.96
CA ALA A 405 -11.10 -16.48 0.48
C ALA A 405 -12.32 -17.31 0.79
N ARG A 406 -12.51 -18.32 0.01
CA ARG A 406 -13.30 -19.49 0.35
C ARG A 406 -12.61 -20.23 1.50
N SER A 407 -13.38 -21.03 2.23
CA SER A 407 -12.84 -21.87 3.31
C SER A 407 -11.61 -22.64 2.84
N MET A 408 -10.45 -22.21 3.28
CA MET A 408 -9.16 -22.80 2.96
C MET A 408 -8.62 -23.50 4.19
N PRO A 409 -8.03 -24.68 4.03
CA PRO A 409 -7.30 -25.30 5.11
C PRO A 409 -6.17 -24.38 5.57
N SER A 410 -6.18 -24.00 6.83
CA SER A 410 -5.05 -23.35 7.47
C SER A 410 -4.51 -24.21 8.60
N VAL A 411 -3.19 -24.21 8.75
CA VAL A 411 -2.49 -24.95 9.81
C VAL A 411 -1.62 -23.98 10.58
N ASN A 412 -1.74 -23.95 11.91
CA ASN A 412 -0.97 -23.03 12.76
C ASN A 412 -1.12 -21.57 12.32
N PHE A 413 -2.34 -21.15 12.00
CA PHE A 413 -2.64 -19.75 11.68
C PHE A 413 -3.28 -19.11 12.91
N VAL A 414 -2.68 -18.05 13.42
CA VAL A 414 -3.15 -17.35 14.61
C VAL A 414 -3.38 -15.85 14.34
N ILE A 415 -4.44 -15.30 14.95
CA ILE A 415 -4.77 -13.88 14.96
C ILE A 415 -4.93 -13.49 16.44
N ARG A 416 -3.90 -12.88 17.04
CA ARG A 416 -3.90 -12.66 18.49
C ARG A 416 -3.29 -11.33 18.92
N GLY A 417 -3.80 -10.82 20.05
CA GLY A 417 -3.26 -9.63 20.69
C GLY A 417 -3.46 -8.33 19.90
N ASN A 418 -4.22 -8.36 18.82
CA ASN A 418 -4.46 -7.17 18.01
C ASN A 418 -5.49 -6.26 18.64
N VAL A 419 -5.39 -4.97 18.34
CA VAL A 419 -6.45 -3.98 18.58
C VAL A 419 -7.18 -3.74 17.26
N LEU A 420 -8.48 -4.03 17.23
CA LEU A 420 -9.35 -3.81 16.09
C LEU A 420 -10.30 -2.67 16.43
N ASP A 421 -10.07 -1.49 15.84
CA ASP A 421 -10.70 -0.24 16.25
C ASP A 421 -11.59 0.34 15.16
N SER A 422 -12.84 0.51 15.47
CA SER A 422 -13.86 1.33 14.79
C SER A 422 -13.87 1.27 13.26
N PRO A 423 -13.95 0.08 12.63
CA PRO A 423 -14.10 -0.02 11.20
C PRO A 423 -15.48 0.46 10.74
N GLU A 424 -15.62 0.83 9.47
CA GLU A 424 -16.92 1.17 8.91
C GLU A 424 -17.90 -0.03 8.90
N PHE A 425 -17.37 -1.26 8.65
CA PHE A 425 -18.18 -2.47 8.62
C PHE A 425 -17.69 -3.53 9.60
N PHE A 426 -16.78 -4.40 9.20
CA PHE A 426 -16.41 -5.57 9.98
C PHE A 426 -15.13 -5.36 10.79
N GLN A 427 -15.13 -5.80 12.02
CA GLN A 427 -13.89 -6.00 12.76
C GLN A 427 -13.07 -7.12 12.13
N LEU A 428 -13.73 -8.23 11.83
CA LEU A 428 -13.08 -9.44 11.37
C LEU A 428 -14.00 -10.21 10.43
N THR A 429 -13.50 -10.60 9.28
CA THR A 429 -14.11 -11.65 8.47
C THR A 429 -13.17 -12.84 8.44
N VAL A 430 -13.65 -14.03 8.77
CA VAL A 430 -12.83 -15.24 8.83
C VAL A 430 -13.54 -16.43 8.21
N GLY A 431 -12.77 -17.35 7.63
CA GLY A 431 -13.25 -18.67 7.29
C GLY A 431 -13.54 -19.48 8.56
N CYS A 432 -14.68 -20.13 8.62
CA CYS A 432 -14.99 -21.05 9.70
C CYS A 432 -14.31 -22.41 9.48
N PRO A 433 -13.86 -23.05 10.56
CA PRO A 433 -13.51 -24.46 10.51
C PRO A 433 -14.75 -25.27 10.13
N ASN A 434 -14.58 -26.25 9.27
CA ASN A 434 -15.60 -27.24 8.93
C ASN A 434 -15.07 -28.64 9.23
N GLU A 435 -15.61 -29.31 10.22
CA GLU A 435 -15.19 -30.65 10.64
C GLU A 435 -15.44 -31.69 9.57
N GLU A 436 -16.53 -31.56 8.78
CA GLU A 436 -16.86 -32.51 7.71
C GLU A 436 -15.87 -32.45 6.55
N THR A 437 -15.31 -31.26 6.26
CA THR A 437 -14.31 -31.06 5.19
C THR A 437 -12.87 -31.05 5.71
N GLY A 438 -12.68 -31.12 7.03
CA GLY A 438 -11.36 -30.99 7.66
C GLY A 438 -10.74 -29.60 7.56
N THR A 439 -11.51 -28.61 7.14
CA THR A 439 -11.06 -27.22 7.03
C THR A 439 -10.87 -26.63 8.41
N LYS A 440 -9.69 -26.06 8.68
CA LYS A 440 -9.40 -25.29 9.90
C LYS A 440 -9.22 -23.83 9.52
N GLY A 441 -9.94 -22.96 10.20
CA GLY A 441 -9.71 -21.52 10.15
C GLY A 441 -8.57 -21.07 11.08
N PRO A 442 -8.24 -19.77 11.11
CA PRO A 442 -7.27 -19.24 12.08
C PRO A 442 -7.78 -19.38 13.52
N GLU A 443 -6.85 -19.55 14.45
CA GLU A 443 -7.11 -19.40 15.88
C GLU A 443 -7.10 -17.91 16.23
N VAL A 444 -8.22 -17.41 16.78
CA VAL A 444 -8.37 -15.99 17.13
C VAL A 444 -8.36 -15.85 18.66
N SER A 445 -7.41 -15.05 19.22
CA SER A 445 -7.27 -14.98 20.69
C SER A 445 -6.71 -13.65 21.20
N GLY A 446 -7.21 -13.22 22.36
CA GLY A 446 -6.67 -12.07 23.10
C GLY A 446 -6.76 -10.73 22.37
N ASN A 447 -7.58 -10.61 21.33
CA ASN A 447 -7.75 -9.34 20.61
C ASN A 447 -8.67 -8.40 21.39
N THR A 448 -8.44 -7.10 21.23
CA THR A 448 -9.29 -6.03 21.77
C THR A 448 -10.12 -5.44 20.64
N PHE A 449 -11.44 -5.33 20.85
CA PHE A 449 -12.36 -4.72 19.91
C PHE A 449 -12.86 -3.39 20.46
N ILE A 450 -12.74 -2.33 19.67
CA ILE A 450 -13.35 -1.03 19.93
C ILE A 450 -14.41 -0.85 18.87
N GLN A 451 -15.68 -0.70 19.26
CA GLN A 451 -16.80 -0.86 18.36
C GLN A 451 -17.92 0.14 18.65
N LYS A 452 -18.47 0.74 17.63
CA LYS A 452 -19.74 1.47 17.73
C LYS A 452 -20.87 0.47 18.04
N LYS A 453 -21.75 0.80 18.99
CA LYS A 453 -22.85 -0.11 19.41
C LYS A 453 -23.75 -0.59 18.27
N SER A 454 -23.94 0.23 17.26
CA SER A 454 -24.74 -0.07 16.07
C SER A 454 -23.95 -0.81 14.97
N GLY A 455 -22.68 -1.07 15.17
CA GLY A 455 -21.81 -1.64 14.16
C GLY A 455 -22.02 -3.14 13.95
N VAL A 456 -21.47 -3.63 12.84
CA VAL A 456 -21.42 -5.07 12.52
C VAL A 456 -20.08 -5.60 13.01
N GLY A 457 -20.07 -6.61 13.85
CA GLY A 457 -18.82 -7.08 14.46
C GLY A 457 -18.04 -8.03 13.57
N ILE A 458 -18.51 -9.28 13.48
CA ILE A 458 -17.75 -10.35 12.82
C ILE A 458 -18.62 -11.02 11.76
N TYR A 459 -18.00 -11.27 10.61
CA TYR A 459 -18.59 -12.06 9.55
C TYR A 459 -17.85 -13.41 9.43
N LEU A 460 -18.63 -14.48 9.52
CA LEU A 460 -18.14 -15.85 9.39
C LEU A 460 -18.59 -16.45 8.08
N GLN A 461 -17.68 -17.04 7.37
CA GLN A 461 -17.99 -17.78 6.15
C GLN A 461 -17.44 -19.18 6.23
N ASP A 462 -18.32 -20.19 6.15
CA ASP A 462 -17.99 -21.59 6.00
C ASP A 462 -18.71 -22.12 4.75
N GLY A 463 -17.97 -22.30 3.67
CA GLY A 463 -18.54 -22.74 2.41
C GLY A 463 -19.75 -21.91 1.99
N SER A 464 -20.94 -22.51 2.05
CA SER A 464 -22.24 -21.87 1.78
C SER A 464 -22.88 -21.21 3.02
N ILE A 465 -22.42 -21.55 4.22
CA ILE A 465 -22.95 -21.02 5.47
C ILE A 465 -22.32 -19.67 5.76
N ARG A 466 -23.16 -18.67 5.95
CA ARG A 466 -22.75 -17.32 6.31
C ARG A 466 -23.45 -16.89 7.59
N ARG A 467 -22.67 -16.44 8.56
CA ARG A 467 -23.19 -15.90 9.82
C ARG A 467 -22.57 -14.55 10.11
N THR A 468 -23.41 -13.60 10.49
CA THR A 468 -22.97 -12.31 11.02
C THR A 468 -23.16 -12.30 12.52
N VAL A 469 -22.11 -11.97 13.25
CA VAL A 469 -22.15 -11.69 14.69
C VAL A 469 -22.16 -10.18 14.87
N TYR A 470 -23.22 -9.64 15.41
CA TYR A 470 -23.36 -8.19 15.60
C TYR A 470 -22.52 -7.69 16.78
N ALA A 471 -22.27 -6.39 16.81
CA ALA A 471 -21.45 -5.76 17.85
C ALA A 471 -21.95 -6.10 19.26
N ALA A 472 -23.25 -6.08 19.50
CA ALA A 472 -23.84 -6.42 20.79
C ALA A 472 -23.56 -7.86 21.26
N GLU A 473 -23.23 -8.76 20.34
CA GLU A 473 -22.96 -10.18 20.60
C GLU A 473 -21.45 -10.48 20.77
N LEU A 474 -20.56 -9.50 20.56
CA LEU A 474 -19.11 -9.72 20.63
C LEU A 474 -18.64 -10.20 22.01
N ASN A 475 -19.32 -9.78 23.09
CA ASN A 475 -19.03 -10.28 24.43
C ASN A 475 -19.38 -11.77 24.61
N GLU A 476 -20.26 -12.29 23.75
CA GLU A 476 -20.68 -13.69 23.73
C GLU A 476 -19.89 -14.51 22.69
N LEU A 477 -18.85 -13.93 22.15
CA LEU A 477 -18.07 -14.49 21.04
C LEU A 477 -17.59 -15.93 21.32
N LYS A 478 -17.24 -16.25 22.55
CA LYS A 478 -16.88 -17.61 22.98
C LYS A 478 -18.00 -18.62 22.76
N THR A 479 -19.24 -18.19 23.00
CA THR A 479 -20.42 -19.06 22.86
C THR A 479 -20.89 -19.15 21.41
N ALA A 480 -20.75 -18.05 20.66
CA ALA A 480 -21.12 -17.98 19.25
C ALA A 480 -20.13 -18.67 18.32
N LEU A 481 -18.87 -18.75 18.75
CA LEU A 481 -17.73 -19.25 17.97
C LEU A 481 -17.01 -20.31 18.78
N THR A 482 -17.61 -21.48 18.93
CA THR A 482 -17.06 -22.62 19.69
C THR A 482 -15.65 -23.03 19.27
N HIS A 483 -15.19 -22.58 18.11
CA HIS A 483 -13.85 -22.81 17.55
C HIS A 483 -12.91 -21.63 17.73
N PHE A 484 -13.43 -20.46 18.12
CA PHE A 484 -12.63 -19.29 18.39
C PHE A 484 -12.43 -19.14 19.89
N ASP A 485 -11.20 -19.00 20.21
CA ASP A 485 -10.62 -18.48 21.42
C ASP A 485 -11.05 -19.06 22.78
N LYS A 486 -10.05 -19.61 23.40
CA LYS A 486 -10.04 -20.01 24.81
C LYS A 486 -9.77 -18.82 25.77
N SER A 487 -9.46 -17.63 25.26
CA SER A 487 -9.13 -16.43 26.04
C SER A 487 -10.21 -15.36 25.95
N PRO A 488 -10.40 -14.52 26.98
CA PRO A 488 -11.39 -13.45 26.90
C PRO A 488 -10.99 -12.40 25.86
N VAL A 489 -11.89 -12.14 24.95
CA VAL A 489 -11.84 -11.00 24.05
C VAL A 489 -12.40 -9.79 24.79
N GLY A 490 -11.63 -8.71 24.87
CA GLY A 490 -12.10 -7.43 25.42
C GLY A 490 -12.95 -6.70 24.38
N VAL A 491 -14.11 -6.16 24.77
CA VAL A 491 -14.92 -5.29 23.90
C VAL A 491 -15.20 -3.99 24.62
N THR A 492 -14.85 -2.88 23.95
CA THR A 492 -15.23 -1.53 24.37
C THR A 492 -16.24 -0.98 23.38
N TYR A 493 -17.36 -0.45 23.88
CA TYR A 493 -18.37 0.22 23.06
C TYR A 493 -18.26 1.73 23.19
N GLU A 494 -18.34 2.42 22.06
CA GLU A 494 -18.35 3.88 21.95
C GLU A 494 -19.66 4.43 21.36
#